data_8325115486f7483df09a31cb14806568
#
_entry.id   8325115486f7483df09a31cb14806568
#
_cell.length_a   1.000
_cell.length_b   1.000
_cell.length_c   1.000
_cell.angle_alpha   90.00
_cell.angle_beta   90.00
_cell.angle_gamma   90.00
#
_symmetry.space_group_name_H-M   'P 1'
#
loop_
_entity.id
_entity.type
_entity.pdbx_description
1 polymer ?
#
loop_
_entity_poly.entity_id
_entity_poly.type
_entity_poly.pdbx_seq_one_letter_code
_entity_poly.pdbx_strand_id
1 'polypeptide(L)'
;AGLYWIDALGVEYLGFIKRLAKELGLWIEINVGRATLPTLTEFNRAFYENWTGFKCPKEPNLDKIKHEGVPAQQSTGPAIHLADELTIIRDSLITIKSCLVNHQAEYFLLVSDHGASRLCVLNQHENRWEITNWQMEENGKRSGRCCPKSDADECPESATENNDHWVLANYDRFKGSRRAIIEVHGGASLEEVVVPVIRITLA
;
A
#
# COMPACT_ATOMS: atom_id res chain seq x y z
N ALA A 1 -20.66 10.78 -5.26
CA ALA A 1 -19.68 9.94 -4.55
C ALA A 1 -18.36 10.68 -4.40
N GLY A 2 -17.69 10.49 -3.27
CA GLY A 2 -16.34 10.96 -3.00
C GLY A 2 -15.34 9.82 -3.05
N LEU A 3 -14.09 10.11 -3.39
CA LEU A 3 -12.97 9.16 -3.35
C LEU A 3 -11.91 9.65 -2.36
N TYR A 4 -11.45 8.76 -1.51
CA TYR A 4 -10.30 8.97 -0.63
C TYR A 4 -9.30 7.81 -0.82
N TRP A 5 -8.07 8.14 -1.15
CA TRP A 5 -7.01 7.17 -1.39
C TRP A 5 -5.93 7.29 -0.34
N ILE A 6 -5.71 6.21 0.43
CA ILE A 6 -4.54 6.05 1.30
C ILE A 6 -3.60 5.07 0.62
N ASP A 7 -2.39 5.53 0.31
CA ASP A 7 -1.31 4.74 -0.29
C ASP A 7 -0.86 3.63 0.65
N ALA A 8 -0.72 2.41 0.14
CA ALA A 8 -0.31 1.22 0.88
C ALA A 8 -1.20 0.85 2.10
N LEU A 9 -2.50 1.19 2.08
CA LEU A 9 -3.43 0.77 3.12
C LEU A 9 -3.79 -0.71 2.92
N GLY A 10 -3.31 -1.56 3.81
CA GLY A 10 -3.64 -2.99 3.80
C GLY A 10 -4.90 -3.34 4.60
N VAL A 11 -5.30 -4.59 4.50
CA VAL A 11 -6.49 -5.11 5.21
C VAL A 11 -6.25 -5.33 6.71
N GLU A 12 -5.02 -5.32 7.18
CA GLU A 12 -4.64 -5.43 8.58
C GLU A 12 -5.23 -4.32 9.46
N TYR A 13 -5.55 -3.16 8.87
CA TYR A 13 -6.15 -2.03 9.59
C TYR A 13 -7.68 -2.08 9.69
N LEU A 14 -8.36 -3.05 9.07
CA LEU A 14 -9.83 -3.10 9.02
C LEU A 14 -10.48 -3.12 10.40
N GLY A 15 -9.89 -3.81 11.36
CA GLY A 15 -10.38 -3.83 12.75
C GLY A 15 -10.34 -2.46 13.40
N PHE A 16 -9.25 -1.72 13.22
CA PHE A 16 -9.09 -0.35 13.71
C PHE A 16 -10.05 0.61 13.01
N ILE A 17 -10.13 0.57 11.68
CA ILE A 17 -11.04 1.40 10.88
C ILE A 17 -12.49 1.19 11.32
N LYS A 18 -12.93 -0.06 11.50
CA LYS A 18 -14.28 -0.40 11.96
C LYS A 18 -14.59 0.20 13.34
N ARG A 19 -13.66 0.09 14.26
CA ARG A 19 -13.81 0.66 15.61
C ARG A 19 -13.90 2.18 15.56
N LEU A 20 -12.97 2.80 14.86
CA LEU A 20 -12.88 4.25 14.76
C LEU A 20 -14.07 4.87 14.02
N ALA A 21 -14.55 4.24 12.95
CA ALA A 21 -15.75 4.68 12.23
C ALA A 21 -16.96 4.76 13.19
N LYS A 22 -17.15 3.75 14.04
CA LYS A 22 -18.21 3.75 15.06
C LYS A 22 -18.05 4.91 16.05
N GLU A 23 -16.84 5.18 16.51
CA GLU A 23 -16.55 6.31 17.43
C GLU A 23 -16.80 7.67 16.78
N LEU A 24 -16.56 7.78 15.49
CA LEU A 24 -16.78 9.00 14.72
C LEU A 24 -18.26 9.18 14.27
N GLY A 25 -19.15 8.22 14.52
CA GLY A 25 -20.52 8.29 14.02
C GLY A 25 -20.61 8.10 12.51
N LEU A 26 -19.77 7.21 11.97
CA LEU A 26 -19.76 6.83 10.56
C LEU A 26 -20.33 5.41 10.42
N TRP A 27 -21.11 5.20 9.37
CA TRP A 27 -21.48 3.87 8.92
C TRP A 27 -20.53 3.43 7.81
N ILE A 28 -20.08 2.18 7.85
CA ILE A 28 -19.16 1.64 6.87
C ILE A 28 -19.63 0.28 6.34
N GLU A 29 -19.42 0.08 5.05
CA GLU A 29 -19.55 -1.20 4.36
C GLU A 29 -18.16 -1.59 3.85
N ILE A 30 -17.65 -2.74 4.32
CA ILE A 30 -16.31 -3.20 4.03
C ILE A 30 -16.36 -4.27 2.96
N ASN A 31 -15.68 -4.03 1.87
CA ASN A 31 -15.34 -4.98 0.83
C ASN A 31 -13.82 -5.03 0.67
N VAL A 32 -13.32 -6.04 -0.01
CA VAL A 32 -11.91 -6.17 -0.37
C VAL A 32 -11.75 -6.23 -1.88
N GLY A 33 -10.69 -5.61 -2.36
CA GLY A 33 -10.26 -5.66 -3.74
C GLY A 33 -8.93 -6.40 -3.88
N ARG A 34 -8.48 -6.52 -5.11
CA ARG A 34 -7.18 -7.06 -5.46
C ARG A 34 -6.38 -6.02 -6.24
N ALA A 35 -5.19 -5.69 -5.75
CA ALA A 35 -4.23 -4.91 -6.50
C ALA A 35 -3.73 -5.67 -7.73
N THR A 36 -3.46 -4.94 -8.81
CA THR A 36 -2.81 -5.46 -10.02
C THR A 36 -1.33 -5.70 -9.73
N LEU A 37 -0.77 -6.75 -10.33
CA LEU A 37 0.65 -7.06 -10.23
C LEU A 37 1.47 -6.31 -11.31
N PRO A 38 2.66 -5.85 -10.98
CA PRO A 38 3.23 -5.77 -9.62
C PRO A 38 2.46 -4.78 -8.75
N THR A 39 2.47 -4.99 -7.44
CA THR A 39 1.78 -4.14 -6.45
C THR A 39 2.54 -2.82 -6.23
N LEU A 40 2.67 -2.06 -7.30
CA LEU A 40 3.29 -0.74 -7.35
C LEU A 40 2.22 0.30 -7.71
N THR A 41 2.33 1.48 -7.14
CA THR A 41 1.43 2.62 -7.40
C THR A 41 1.27 2.90 -8.90
N GLU A 42 2.34 2.81 -9.68
CA GLU A 42 2.33 3.05 -11.13
C GLU A 42 1.31 2.19 -11.88
N PHE A 43 1.10 0.95 -11.46
CA PHE A 43 0.16 0.02 -12.09
C PHE A 43 -1.24 0.03 -11.45
N ASN A 44 -1.42 0.72 -10.33
CA ASN A 44 -2.63 0.63 -9.52
C ASN A 44 -3.33 1.97 -9.26
N ARG A 45 -2.94 3.06 -9.91
CA ARG A 45 -3.50 4.41 -9.69
C ARG A 45 -4.65 4.80 -10.61
N ALA A 46 -4.96 3.96 -11.61
CA ALA A 46 -5.96 4.29 -12.64
C ALA A 46 -7.36 4.58 -12.07
N PHE A 47 -7.74 3.96 -10.95
CA PHE A 47 -9.01 4.24 -10.28
C PHE A 47 -9.11 5.69 -9.81
N TYR A 48 -8.00 6.28 -9.36
CA TYR A 48 -7.95 7.66 -8.91
C TYR A 48 -7.86 8.64 -10.09
N GLU A 49 -7.05 8.33 -11.09
CA GLU A 49 -6.89 9.17 -12.27
C GLU A 49 -8.19 9.31 -13.05
N ASN A 50 -8.91 8.20 -13.22
CA ASN A 50 -10.17 8.13 -13.98
C ASN A 50 -11.40 8.52 -13.16
N TRP A 51 -11.27 8.87 -11.88
CA TRP A 51 -12.40 9.26 -11.05
C TRP A 51 -12.95 10.62 -11.47
N THR A 52 -14.25 10.67 -11.78
CA THR A 52 -14.94 11.89 -12.25
C THR A 52 -15.71 12.62 -11.16
N GLY A 53 -15.92 11.99 -9.99
CA GLY A 53 -16.58 12.59 -8.83
C GLY A 53 -15.64 13.45 -7.98
N PHE A 54 -16.12 13.85 -6.81
CA PHE A 54 -15.27 14.53 -5.82
C PHE A 54 -14.12 13.62 -5.37
N LYS A 55 -12.92 14.12 -5.28
CA LYS A 55 -11.78 13.38 -4.76
C LYS A 55 -10.89 14.24 -3.86
N CYS A 56 -10.50 13.66 -2.75
CA CYS A 56 -9.48 14.25 -1.90
C CYS A 56 -8.08 14.04 -2.51
N PRO A 57 -7.09 14.86 -2.15
CA PRO A 57 -5.70 14.55 -2.46
C PRO A 57 -5.33 13.17 -1.92
N LYS A 58 -4.44 12.47 -2.62
CA LYS A 58 -3.86 11.20 -2.16
C LYS A 58 -3.18 11.39 -0.80
N GLU A 59 -3.38 10.46 0.12
CA GLU A 59 -2.64 10.38 1.39
C GLU A 59 -1.41 9.46 1.23
N PRO A 60 -0.20 9.99 1.05
CA PRO A 60 0.99 9.22 0.77
C PRO A 60 1.82 8.83 2.00
N ASN A 61 1.48 9.40 3.18
CA ASN A 61 2.37 9.31 4.33
C ASN A 61 2.38 7.91 4.95
N LEU A 62 1.32 7.11 4.77
CA LEU A 62 1.30 5.74 5.27
C LEU A 62 2.36 4.89 4.55
N ASP A 63 2.41 4.94 3.21
CA ASP A 63 3.43 4.26 2.42
C ASP A 63 4.84 4.75 2.76
N LYS A 64 5.00 6.05 2.92
CA LYS A 64 6.29 6.65 3.29
C LYS A 64 6.80 6.12 4.63
N ILE A 65 5.94 6.02 5.66
CA ILE A 65 6.34 5.45 6.96
C ILE A 65 6.72 3.99 6.82
N LYS A 66 5.98 3.21 6.04
CA LYS A 66 6.28 1.80 5.79
C LYS A 66 7.65 1.59 5.13
N HIS A 67 8.04 2.48 4.24
CA HIS A 67 9.34 2.41 3.58
C HIS A 67 10.51 2.97 4.40
N GLU A 68 10.36 4.15 4.96
CA GLU A 68 11.45 4.94 5.53
C GLU A 68 11.52 4.84 7.06
N GLY A 69 10.43 4.47 7.70
CA GLY A 69 10.29 4.60 9.13
C GLY A 69 10.15 6.05 9.60
N VAL A 70 10.08 6.23 10.90
CA VAL A 70 10.15 7.55 11.53
C VAL A 70 11.63 7.94 11.71
N PRO A 71 12.03 9.20 11.44
CA PRO A 71 13.41 9.64 11.61
C PRO A 71 14.00 9.26 12.97
N ALA A 72 15.26 8.86 12.99
CA ALA A 72 15.98 8.18 14.07
C ALA A 72 16.03 8.87 15.45
N GLN A 73 15.48 10.05 15.62
CA GLN A 73 15.42 10.74 16.90
C GLN A 73 14.51 10.04 17.94
N GLN A 74 13.76 9.02 17.52
CA GLN A 74 12.71 8.40 18.33
C GLN A 74 12.74 6.87 18.30
N SER A 75 13.82 6.26 17.89
CA SER A 75 13.91 4.81 17.73
C SER A 75 13.91 4.08 19.07
N THR A 76 12.72 3.83 19.58
CA THR A 76 12.48 2.93 20.70
C THR A 76 11.84 1.60 20.29
N GLY A 77 11.74 1.31 18.98
CA GLY A 77 11.29 0.02 18.46
C GLY A 77 10.09 0.06 17.50
N PRO A 78 9.67 -1.10 17.00
CA PRO A 78 8.63 -1.22 15.94
C PRO A 78 7.25 -0.65 16.29
N ALA A 79 6.94 -0.51 17.59
CA ALA A 79 5.63 -0.04 18.07
C ALA A 79 5.34 1.43 17.74
N ILE A 80 6.38 2.25 17.55
CA ILE A 80 6.21 3.69 17.26
C ILE A 80 5.65 3.90 15.87
N HIS A 81 6.12 3.15 14.89
CA HIS A 81 5.62 3.26 13.52
C HIS A 81 4.12 2.97 13.44
N LEU A 82 3.66 1.93 14.15
CA LEU A 82 2.23 1.60 14.20
C LEU A 82 1.39 2.75 14.76
N ALA A 83 1.86 3.48 15.77
CA ALA A 83 1.12 4.62 16.32
C ALA A 83 0.94 5.74 15.28
N ASP A 84 1.97 6.03 14.49
CA ASP A 84 1.92 7.03 13.44
C ASP A 84 1.04 6.57 12.27
N GLU A 85 1.12 5.30 11.87
CA GLU A 85 0.24 4.69 10.87
C GLU A 85 -1.23 4.81 11.27
N LEU A 86 -1.57 4.46 12.52
CA LEU A 86 -2.93 4.58 13.05
C LEU A 86 -3.40 6.04 13.12
N THR A 87 -2.49 6.99 13.37
CA THR A 87 -2.79 8.42 13.36
C THR A 87 -3.16 8.90 11.96
N ILE A 88 -2.41 8.49 10.93
CA ILE A 88 -2.73 8.82 9.53
C ILE A 88 -4.12 8.30 9.15
N ILE A 89 -4.44 7.06 9.48
CA ILE A 89 -5.76 6.46 9.21
C ILE A 89 -6.87 7.21 9.94
N ARG A 90 -6.63 7.59 11.21
CA ARG A 90 -7.58 8.38 11.99
C ARG A 90 -7.87 9.73 11.36
N ASP A 91 -6.84 10.47 10.99
CA ASP A 91 -6.95 11.81 10.41
C ASP A 91 -7.63 11.75 9.04
N SER A 92 -7.39 10.69 8.29
CA SER A 92 -8.10 10.40 7.02
C SER A 92 -9.60 10.21 7.25
N LEU A 93 -10.02 9.42 8.25
CA LEU A 93 -11.45 9.23 8.56
C LEU A 93 -12.11 10.52 9.09
N ILE A 94 -11.38 11.34 9.85
CA ILE A 94 -11.85 12.66 10.29
C ILE A 94 -12.07 13.59 9.08
N THR A 95 -11.14 13.57 8.12
CA THR A 95 -11.26 14.35 6.88
C THR A 95 -12.47 13.89 6.07
N ILE A 96 -12.66 12.58 5.88
CA ILE A 96 -13.84 12.03 5.19
C ILE A 96 -15.12 12.49 5.89
N LYS A 97 -15.20 12.39 7.23
CA LYS A 97 -16.35 12.86 8.01
C LYS A 97 -16.62 14.32 7.76
N SER A 98 -15.60 15.17 7.79
CA SER A 98 -15.74 16.61 7.52
C SER A 98 -16.31 16.88 6.13
N CYS A 99 -15.82 16.17 5.11
CA CYS A 99 -16.35 16.27 3.74
C CYS A 99 -17.82 15.84 3.63
N LEU A 100 -18.22 14.78 4.33
CA LEU A 100 -19.61 14.32 4.38
C LEU A 100 -20.53 15.35 5.07
N VAL A 101 -20.11 15.88 6.23
CA VAL A 101 -20.87 16.91 6.95
C VAL A 101 -21.03 18.19 6.12
N ASN A 102 -20.02 18.56 5.35
CA ASN A 102 -20.04 19.70 4.44
C ASN A 102 -20.72 19.41 3.09
N HIS A 103 -21.38 18.26 2.94
CA HIS A 103 -22.11 17.84 1.73
C HIS A 103 -21.28 17.86 0.43
N GLN A 104 -19.96 17.64 0.52
CA GLN A 104 -19.08 17.54 -0.65
C GLN A 104 -19.31 16.23 -1.44
N ALA A 105 -19.82 15.21 -0.76
CA ALA A 105 -20.30 13.97 -1.35
C ALA A 105 -21.35 13.31 -0.42
N GLU A 106 -22.22 12.47 -0.98
CA GLU A 106 -23.20 11.69 -0.20
C GLU A 106 -22.54 10.50 0.51
N TYR A 107 -21.50 9.96 -0.07
CA TYR A 107 -20.67 8.88 0.49
C TYR A 107 -19.25 8.96 -0.05
N PHE A 108 -18.32 8.37 0.66
CA PHE A 108 -16.95 8.19 0.19
C PHE A 108 -16.65 6.71 -0.05
N LEU A 109 -15.81 6.45 -1.05
CA LEU A 109 -15.05 5.22 -1.16
C LEU A 109 -13.64 5.48 -0.64
N LEU A 110 -13.27 4.80 0.45
CA LEU A 110 -11.90 4.73 0.94
C LEU A 110 -11.25 3.51 0.30
N VAL A 111 -10.18 3.72 -0.42
CA VAL A 111 -9.48 2.71 -1.22
C VAL A 111 -7.98 2.79 -1.07
N SER A 112 -7.30 1.71 -1.46
CA SER A 112 -5.85 1.67 -1.62
C SER A 112 -5.47 1.10 -2.98
N ASP A 113 -4.27 1.41 -3.42
CA ASP A 113 -3.66 0.88 -4.64
C ASP A 113 -2.95 -0.46 -4.40
N HIS A 114 -2.35 -0.66 -3.23
CA HIS A 114 -1.73 -1.90 -2.76
C HIS A 114 -1.64 -1.91 -1.24
N GLY A 115 -1.29 -3.06 -0.69
CA GLY A 115 -0.81 -3.18 0.68
C GLY A 115 0.72 -3.30 0.73
N ALA A 116 1.26 -3.71 1.88
CA ALA A 116 2.69 -3.94 2.04
C ALA A 116 2.94 -5.11 3.00
N SER A 117 4.09 -5.77 2.86
CA SER A 117 4.43 -6.94 3.66
C SER A 117 5.63 -6.68 4.57
N ARG A 118 5.39 -6.82 5.86
CA ARG A 118 6.44 -6.87 6.86
C ARG A 118 7.16 -8.22 6.87
N LEU A 119 6.47 -9.30 6.53
CA LEU A 119 7.05 -10.64 6.50
C LEU A 119 8.19 -10.74 5.48
N CYS A 120 8.08 -10.06 4.36
CA CYS A 120 9.15 -9.97 3.37
C CYS A 120 10.42 -9.28 3.90
N VAL A 121 10.27 -8.34 4.84
CA VAL A 121 11.41 -7.67 5.48
C VAL A 121 12.03 -8.54 6.57
N LEU A 122 11.20 -9.25 7.35
CA LEU A 122 11.64 -10.13 8.43
C LEU A 122 12.32 -11.39 7.91
N ASN A 123 11.89 -11.91 6.77
CA ASN A 123 12.43 -13.12 6.16
C ASN A 123 13.93 -13.00 5.83
N GLN A 124 14.44 -11.82 5.51
CA GLN A 124 15.83 -11.55 5.15
C GLN A 124 16.43 -12.43 4.04
N HIS A 125 15.63 -13.27 3.42
CA HIS A 125 16.08 -14.18 2.38
C HIS A 125 16.13 -13.46 1.03
N GLU A 126 17.30 -13.54 0.39
CA GLU A 126 17.48 -13.11 -1.00
C GLU A 126 17.39 -14.35 -1.90
N ASN A 127 16.67 -14.24 -3.00
CA ASN A 127 16.77 -15.24 -4.02
C ASN A 127 18.11 -15.13 -4.78
N ARG A 128 18.46 -16.15 -5.55
CA ARG A 128 19.73 -16.20 -6.29
C ARG A 128 19.82 -15.18 -7.45
N TRP A 129 18.68 -14.61 -7.85
CA TRP A 129 18.61 -13.72 -9.01
C TRP A 129 19.01 -12.32 -8.63
N GLU A 130 20.06 -11.84 -9.27
CA GLU A 130 20.60 -10.49 -9.09
C GLU A 130 20.02 -9.54 -10.12
N ILE A 131 19.55 -8.40 -9.67
CA ILE A 131 19.10 -7.32 -10.55
C ILE A 131 20.26 -6.35 -10.76
N THR A 132 20.71 -6.21 -12.00
CA THR A 132 21.90 -5.43 -12.33
C THR A 132 21.65 -3.92 -12.45
N ASN A 133 20.41 -3.48 -12.59
CA ASN A 133 20.05 -2.11 -12.94
C ASN A 133 19.35 -1.33 -11.82
N TRP A 134 19.68 -1.57 -10.56
CA TRP A 134 19.08 -0.88 -9.40
C TRP A 134 19.21 0.64 -9.43
N GLN A 135 20.22 1.18 -10.08
CA GLN A 135 20.45 2.63 -10.21
C GLN A 135 19.33 3.35 -11.01
N MET A 136 18.43 2.62 -11.65
CA MET A 136 17.25 3.16 -12.36
C MET A 136 15.94 3.05 -11.56
N GLU A 137 16.00 2.98 -10.23
CA GLU A 137 14.80 2.96 -9.35
C GLU A 137 13.93 4.22 -9.47
N GLU A 138 14.43 5.29 -10.07
CA GLU A 138 13.76 6.60 -10.17
C GLU A 138 12.42 6.58 -10.91
N ASN A 139 12.05 5.47 -11.58
CA ASN A 139 10.83 5.37 -12.39
C ASN A 139 9.68 4.58 -11.76
N GLY A 140 9.75 4.17 -10.50
CA GLY A 140 8.66 3.45 -9.81
C GLY A 140 8.30 2.07 -10.41
N LYS A 141 9.21 1.46 -11.19
CA LYS A 141 8.99 0.18 -11.88
C LYS A 141 9.74 -1.00 -11.27
N ARG A 142 10.47 -0.77 -10.21
CA ARG A 142 11.27 -1.79 -9.51
C ARG A 142 11.06 -1.70 -8.02
N SER A 143 11.10 -2.83 -7.38
CA SER A 143 11.21 -2.95 -5.93
C SER A 143 12.01 -4.20 -5.58
N GLY A 144 12.31 -4.41 -4.32
CA GLY A 144 12.91 -5.69 -3.88
C GLY A 144 12.05 -6.91 -4.20
N ARG A 145 10.80 -6.71 -4.63
CA ARG A 145 9.79 -7.73 -4.88
C ARG A 145 9.44 -7.92 -6.36
N CYS A 146 9.81 -6.97 -7.22
CA CYS A 146 9.55 -7.05 -8.67
C CYS A 146 10.62 -6.32 -9.47
N CYS A 147 10.79 -6.75 -10.72
CA CYS A 147 11.64 -6.08 -11.71
C CYS A 147 11.07 -6.26 -13.12
N PRO A 148 11.39 -5.37 -14.07
CA PRO A 148 11.13 -5.60 -15.49
C PRO A 148 11.75 -6.92 -15.96
N LYS A 149 11.10 -7.59 -16.89
CA LYS A 149 11.63 -8.83 -17.50
C LYS A 149 12.98 -8.65 -18.18
N SER A 150 13.25 -7.44 -18.69
CA SER A 150 14.55 -7.10 -19.28
C SER A 150 15.72 -7.15 -18.28
N ASP A 151 15.44 -7.21 -17.00
CA ASP A 151 16.47 -7.25 -15.95
C ASP A 151 16.88 -8.69 -15.58
N ALA A 152 16.17 -9.70 -16.08
CA ALA A 152 16.49 -11.13 -15.86
C ALA A 152 16.05 -11.96 -17.07
N ASP A 153 16.98 -12.69 -17.66
CA ASP A 153 16.77 -13.46 -18.89
C ASP A 153 15.79 -14.64 -18.74
N GLU A 154 15.64 -15.14 -17.51
CA GLU A 154 14.77 -16.26 -17.18
C GLU A 154 13.83 -15.89 -16.01
N CYS A 155 12.68 -16.58 -15.95
CA CYS A 155 11.76 -16.44 -14.82
C CYS A 155 12.43 -16.88 -13.51
N PRO A 156 12.58 -15.98 -12.53
CA PRO A 156 13.13 -16.34 -11.24
C PRO A 156 12.24 -17.36 -10.51
N GLU A 157 12.85 -18.22 -9.71
CA GLU A 157 12.12 -19.14 -8.84
C GLU A 157 11.13 -18.36 -7.95
N SER A 158 9.92 -18.89 -7.81
CA SER A 158 8.82 -18.25 -7.05
C SER A 158 8.35 -16.91 -7.60
N ALA A 159 8.72 -16.53 -8.81
CA ALA A 159 8.15 -15.37 -9.49
C ALA A 159 7.02 -15.78 -10.44
N THR A 160 6.15 -14.82 -10.71
CA THR A 160 5.15 -14.88 -11.76
C THR A 160 5.34 -13.71 -12.72
N GLU A 161 4.97 -13.90 -13.98
CA GLU A 161 5.00 -12.85 -14.98
C GLU A 161 3.70 -12.04 -14.94
N ASN A 162 3.83 -10.72 -14.87
CA ASN A 162 2.69 -9.82 -15.03
C ASN A 162 3.17 -8.43 -15.46
N ASN A 163 2.46 -7.80 -16.42
CA ASN A 163 2.77 -6.46 -16.93
C ASN A 163 4.27 -6.27 -17.30
N ASP A 164 4.85 -7.24 -18.02
CA ASP A 164 6.27 -7.27 -18.40
C ASP A 164 7.25 -7.22 -17.22
N HIS A 165 6.81 -7.69 -16.05
CA HIS A 165 7.60 -7.79 -14.83
C HIS A 165 7.65 -9.23 -14.31
N TRP A 166 8.77 -9.56 -13.68
CA TRP A 166 8.88 -10.68 -12.75
C TRP A 166 8.46 -10.21 -11.37
N VAL A 167 7.48 -10.88 -10.78
CA VAL A 167 6.87 -10.51 -9.49
C VAL A 167 6.99 -11.69 -8.54
N LEU A 168 7.68 -11.52 -7.41
CA LEU A 168 7.88 -12.58 -6.41
C LEU A 168 6.56 -12.89 -5.68
N ALA A 169 6.17 -14.17 -5.68
CA ALA A 169 4.98 -14.64 -4.99
C ALA A 169 5.25 -15.13 -3.55
N ASN A 170 6.50 -15.49 -3.24
CA ASN A 170 6.95 -15.85 -1.90
C ASN A 170 7.39 -14.60 -1.10
N TYR A 171 7.99 -14.78 0.07
CA TYR A 171 8.46 -13.68 0.93
C TYR A 171 9.93 -13.29 0.69
N ASP A 172 10.55 -13.77 -0.37
CA ASP A 172 11.93 -13.44 -0.72
C ASP A 172 12.03 -12.04 -1.32
N ARG A 173 13.24 -11.57 -1.49
CA ARG A 173 13.58 -10.38 -2.28
C ARG A 173 14.62 -10.72 -3.34
N PHE A 174 14.66 -9.94 -4.40
CA PHE A 174 15.72 -10.04 -5.40
C PHE A 174 17.07 -9.66 -4.79
N LYS A 175 18.12 -10.42 -5.17
CA LYS A 175 19.49 -10.17 -4.74
C LYS A 175 19.95 -8.78 -5.20
N GLY A 176 20.68 -8.09 -4.34
CA GLY A 176 21.19 -6.75 -4.64
C GLY A 176 20.17 -5.61 -4.48
N SER A 177 18.88 -5.93 -4.23
CA SER A 177 17.86 -4.90 -4.00
C SER A 177 18.12 -4.10 -2.72
N ARG A 178 17.70 -2.83 -2.72
CA ARG A 178 17.70 -2.03 -1.50
C ARG A 178 16.86 -2.73 -0.42
N ARG A 179 17.44 -2.90 0.76
CA ARG A 179 16.74 -3.51 1.89
C ARG A 179 15.68 -2.54 2.41
N ALA A 180 14.43 -2.95 2.39
CA ALA A 180 13.37 -2.23 3.07
C ALA A 180 13.60 -2.29 4.60
N ILE A 181 13.17 -1.25 5.31
CA ILE A 181 13.40 -1.11 6.74
C ILE A 181 12.23 -1.68 7.54
N ILE A 182 11.00 -1.38 7.14
CA ILE A 182 9.79 -1.72 7.90
C ILE A 182 8.90 -2.66 7.11
N GLU A 183 8.44 -2.26 5.95
CA GLU A 183 7.60 -3.03 5.04
C GLU A 183 8.04 -2.82 3.60
N VAL A 184 7.62 -3.70 2.71
CA VAL A 184 7.91 -3.62 1.28
C VAL A 184 6.68 -4.04 0.50
N HIS A 185 6.55 -3.53 -0.71
CA HIS A 185 5.53 -3.90 -1.68
C HIS A 185 6.15 -4.11 -3.08
N GLY A 186 5.32 -4.47 -4.06
CA GLY A 186 5.72 -4.78 -5.41
C GLY A 186 5.59 -6.26 -5.76
N GLY A 187 5.39 -7.12 -4.77
CA GLY A 187 5.24 -8.57 -4.92
C GLY A 187 3.77 -9.02 -5.01
N ALA A 188 3.57 -10.32 -4.82
CA ALA A 188 2.27 -10.98 -4.89
C ALA A 188 1.88 -11.71 -3.59
N SER A 189 2.45 -11.31 -2.43
CA SER A 189 1.98 -11.81 -1.15
C SER A 189 0.57 -11.31 -0.84
N LEU A 190 -0.15 -11.99 0.06
CA LEU A 190 -1.51 -11.59 0.41
C LEU A 190 -1.57 -10.17 0.95
N GLU A 191 -0.60 -9.79 1.79
CA GLU A 191 -0.52 -8.47 2.41
C GLU A 191 -0.29 -7.36 1.37
N GLU A 192 0.39 -7.69 0.26
CA GLU A 192 0.65 -6.75 -0.83
C GLU A 192 -0.57 -6.62 -1.76
N VAL A 193 -1.30 -7.72 -2.00
CA VAL A 193 -2.32 -7.82 -3.06
C VAL A 193 -3.72 -7.48 -2.57
N VAL A 194 -4.08 -7.86 -1.32
CA VAL A 194 -5.44 -7.67 -0.80
C VAL A 194 -5.57 -6.27 -0.20
N VAL A 195 -6.46 -5.48 -0.77
CA VAL A 195 -6.68 -4.08 -0.36
C VAL A 195 -8.11 -3.82 0.07
N PRO A 196 -8.35 -2.90 1.02
CA PRO A 196 -9.68 -2.53 1.42
C PRO A 196 -10.38 -1.67 0.36
N VAL A 197 -11.69 -1.88 0.23
CA VAL A 197 -12.62 -1.01 -0.50
C VAL A 197 -13.80 -0.72 0.42
N ILE A 198 -13.82 0.45 1.02
CA ILE A 198 -14.74 0.77 2.10
C ILE A 198 -15.66 1.91 1.67
N ARG A 199 -16.97 1.65 1.67
CA ARG A 199 -17.96 2.69 1.51
C ARG A 199 -18.28 3.30 2.86
N ILE A 200 -18.27 4.64 2.95
CA ILE A 200 -18.42 5.39 4.21
C ILE A 200 -19.52 6.44 4.04
N THR A 201 -20.47 6.47 4.99
CA THR A 201 -21.52 7.49 5.12
C THR A 201 -21.60 8.01 6.55
N LEU A 202 -22.32 9.08 6.77
CA LEU A 202 -22.77 9.43 8.13
C LEU A 202 -23.74 8.37 8.65
N ALA A 203 -23.66 8.07 9.96
CA ALA A 203 -24.56 7.14 10.65
C ALA A 203 -25.95 7.76 10.91
#